data_1c062027b00d4a07e63032a4b28fcaf4
#
_entry.id   1c062027b00d4a07e63032a4b28fcaf4
#
_cell.length_a   1.000
_cell.length_b   1.000
_cell.length_c   1.000
_cell.angle_alpha   90.00
_cell.angle_beta   90.00
_cell.angle_gamma   90.00
#
_symmetry.space_group_name_H-M   'P 1'
#
loop_
_entity.id
_entity.type
_entity.pdbx_description
1 polymer ?
#
loop_
_entity_poly.entity_id
_entity_poly.type
_entity_poly.pdbx_seq_one_letter_code
_entity_poly.pdbx_strand_id
1 'polypeptide(L)'
;PKKHPMTTQKNHPAAGQPDSFDRYPGYYGSDLELTYTPQRSVFTLWAPTADKVRLNLYASGEGGEPEERLEMRPSDDGTWRVAAERDLRGTFYTFQIEKEGKWLDETPGIWAKAVGVNGDRAAVIDLRETDPEGWEADRAPELKMYSDIILYELHHRDFSVAPDSGIENKGKFLALTETGTKTPQGEASGLDHLKELGVTHIHILPSFDYATVDEARLNDKTYNWGYDPKNYNVPEGSYSTDPADPAARIREFKQMVQSLHRNGMRIVLDVVYNHTASVEHSNFNLTVPGYFYRHNADGSYSDASGCGNETASERAMVRHYIVESVKFWAKEYHIDGFRFDLMGIHDIETMNRIREELSKIDPTIFIYGEGWLAADSPLPPEKRAVRDHVGQMEGIAVFCDDFRDAVRGSTFDEHACGYASGNIGGHYEPVKFGIVGATQHPQVDYNGLLYSSVPYAAAPSQAVNFVASHDGYTVIDKLRLSVTGDRAEEELLPIDKLIHTILLTAQGVPFIRAGEEMMQDKQGEPNSFRSPDAVNQIDWALKAEHRGLFD
;
A
#
# COMPACT_ATOMS: atom_id res chain seq x y z
N PRO A 1 26.30 -6.67 4.83
CA PRO A 1 26.02 -6.49 3.42
C PRO A 1 27.02 -7.33 2.60
N LYS A 2 26.56 -8.46 2.09
CA LYS A 2 27.36 -9.27 1.15
C LYS A 2 26.94 -8.84 -0.26
N LYS A 3 27.89 -8.27 -1.00
CA LYS A 3 27.76 -8.00 -2.42
C LYS A 3 27.63 -9.32 -3.16
N HIS A 4 26.53 -9.54 -3.86
CA HIS A 4 26.44 -10.58 -4.89
C HIS A 4 27.04 -10.02 -6.20
N PRO A 5 27.71 -10.86 -7.00
CA PRO A 5 28.35 -10.41 -8.24
C PRO A 5 27.30 -10.03 -9.29
N MET A 6 27.51 -8.87 -9.91
CA MET A 6 26.73 -8.37 -11.05
C MET A 6 26.86 -9.32 -12.24
N THR A 7 25.76 -9.85 -12.72
CA THR A 7 25.67 -10.41 -14.06
C THR A 7 25.39 -9.27 -15.04
N THR A 8 26.33 -8.99 -15.90
CA THR A 8 26.23 -8.01 -16.98
C THR A 8 25.19 -8.48 -18.03
N GLN A 9 24.00 -7.86 -18.02
CA GLN A 9 23.12 -7.93 -19.18
C GLN A 9 23.58 -6.89 -20.22
N LYS A 10 23.94 -7.36 -21.39
CA LYS A 10 24.23 -6.55 -22.56
C LYS A 10 22.92 -6.22 -23.28
N ASN A 11 22.77 -4.97 -23.63
CA ASN A 11 21.79 -4.32 -24.50
C ASN A 11 20.72 -3.49 -23.76
N HIS A 12 21.18 -2.34 -23.23
CA HIS A 12 20.32 -1.20 -22.95
C HIS A 12 20.79 -0.02 -23.81
N PRO A 13 19.89 0.91 -24.22
CA PRO A 13 20.29 2.07 -25.00
C PRO A 13 21.33 2.90 -24.26
N ALA A 14 22.29 3.45 -24.98
CA ALA A 14 23.38 4.23 -24.44
C ALA A 14 22.89 5.49 -23.73
N ALA A 15 23.54 5.83 -22.62
CA ALA A 15 23.31 7.06 -21.87
C ALA A 15 23.36 8.31 -22.79
N GLY A 16 22.36 9.17 -22.70
CA GLY A 16 22.32 10.47 -23.42
C GLY A 16 21.48 10.49 -24.70
N GLN A 17 20.80 9.42 -25.08
CA GLN A 17 19.75 9.49 -26.09
C GLN A 17 18.40 9.84 -25.45
N PRO A 18 17.52 10.60 -26.15
CA PRO A 18 16.13 10.74 -25.74
C PRO A 18 15.57 9.36 -25.41
N ASP A 19 14.90 9.24 -24.28
CA ASP A 19 14.41 7.96 -23.78
C ASP A 19 13.73 7.19 -24.92
N SER A 20 14.31 6.06 -25.31
CA SER A 20 13.79 5.26 -26.44
C SER A 20 12.36 4.78 -26.19
N PHE A 21 11.95 4.77 -24.92
CA PHE A 21 10.62 4.40 -24.46
C PHE A 21 9.54 5.39 -24.87
N ASP A 22 9.86 6.68 -25.05
CA ASP A 22 8.92 7.70 -25.52
C ASP A 22 8.41 7.43 -26.94
N ARG A 23 9.07 6.53 -27.67
CA ARG A 23 8.67 6.13 -29.03
C ARG A 23 7.64 5.01 -29.05
N TYR A 24 7.37 4.37 -27.91
CA TYR A 24 6.38 3.30 -27.86
C TYR A 24 4.98 3.89 -28.01
N PRO A 25 4.12 3.30 -28.87
CA PRO A 25 2.74 3.75 -28.97
C PRO A 25 2.01 3.55 -27.65
N GLY A 26 1.30 4.57 -27.21
CA GLY A 26 0.42 4.47 -26.03
C GLY A 26 -0.91 3.86 -26.41
N TYR A 27 -1.50 3.08 -25.51
CA TYR A 27 -2.84 2.54 -25.66
C TYR A 27 -3.68 2.81 -24.41
N TYR A 28 -4.78 3.53 -24.59
CA TYR A 28 -5.62 4.02 -23.48
C TYR A 28 -7.05 3.44 -23.52
N GLY A 29 -7.27 2.35 -24.25
CA GLY A 29 -8.53 1.63 -24.27
C GLY A 29 -8.83 0.96 -22.91
N SER A 30 -10.10 0.75 -22.63
CA SER A 30 -10.58 0.13 -21.40
C SER A 30 -10.65 -1.40 -21.45
N ASP A 31 -10.16 -2.02 -22.52
CA ASP A 31 -10.27 -3.44 -22.85
C ASP A 31 -8.98 -4.27 -22.56
N LEU A 32 -8.01 -3.68 -21.89
CA LEU A 32 -6.84 -4.41 -21.40
C LEU A 32 -7.20 -5.18 -20.12
N GLU A 33 -6.92 -6.43 -19.92
CA GLU A 33 -6.33 -7.39 -20.87
C GLU A 33 -7.37 -8.43 -21.26
N LEU A 34 -8.48 -8.47 -20.52
CA LEU A 34 -9.60 -9.37 -20.75
C LEU A 34 -10.92 -8.61 -20.81
N THR A 35 -11.67 -8.83 -21.90
CA THR A 35 -13.09 -8.51 -21.98
C THR A 35 -13.87 -9.81 -22.09
N TYR A 36 -14.62 -10.14 -21.03
CA TYR A 36 -15.36 -11.40 -20.91
C TYR A 36 -16.86 -11.21 -21.11
N THR A 37 -17.42 -12.11 -21.90
CA THR A 37 -18.86 -12.41 -21.90
C THR A 37 -19.05 -13.94 -21.97
N PRO A 38 -20.23 -14.47 -21.60
CA PRO A 38 -20.48 -15.92 -21.73
C PRO A 38 -20.36 -16.45 -23.18
N GLN A 39 -20.50 -15.60 -24.17
CA GLN A 39 -20.40 -15.98 -25.58
C GLN A 39 -18.99 -15.83 -26.15
N ARG A 40 -18.21 -14.90 -25.59
CA ARG A 40 -16.94 -14.53 -26.17
C ARG A 40 -16.01 -13.86 -25.15
N SER A 41 -14.74 -14.26 -25.19
CA SER A 41 -13.66 -13.56 -24.46
C SER A 41 -12.67 -12.97 -25.46
N VAL A 42 -12.31 -11.71 -25.28
CA VAL A 42 -11.28 -11.00 -26.06
C VAL A 42 -10.11 -10.66 -25.13
N PHE A 43 -8.92 -11.06 -25.56
CA PHE A 43 -7.68 -10.75 -24.83
C PHE A 43 -6.90 -9.71 -25.63
N THR A 44 -6.51 -8.62 -24.95
CA THR A 44 -5.81 -7.48 -25.56
C THR A 44 -4.62 -7.14 -24.67
N LEU A 45 -3.42 -7.46 -25.13
CA LEU A 45 -2.18 -7.20 -24.39
C LEU A 45 -1.42 -6.04 -25.03
N TRP A 46 -1.04 -5.04 -24.23
CA TRP A 46 -0.10 -4.01 -24.68
C TRP A 46 1.33 -4.51 -24.50
N ALA A 47 1.99 -4.83 -25.60
CA ALA A 47 3.36 -5.34 -25.66
C ALA A 47 4.06 -4.85 -26.93
N PRO A 48 4.35 -3.55 -27.05
CA PRO A 48 4.79 -2.93 -28.30
C PRO A 48 6.17 -3.41 -28.77
N THR A 49 6.95 -4.07 -27.92
CA THR A 49 8.29 -4.56 -28.23
C THR A 49 8.36 -6.07 -28.44
N ALA A 50 7.25 -6.77 -28.32
CA ALA A 50 7.20 -8.21 -28.52
C ALA A 50 7.36 -8.56 -30.00
N ASP A 51 8.06 -9.66 -30.29
CA ASP A 51 8.16 -10.21 -31.65
C ASP A 51 7.00 -11.16 -31.97
N LYS A 52 6.55 -11.90 -30.95
CA LYS A 52 5.33 -12.71 -30.95
C LYS A 52 4.69 -12.71 -29.58
N VAL A 53 3.40 -12.96 -29.54
CA VAL A 53 2.63 -13.11 -28.29
C VAL A 53 1.69 -14.30 -28.43
N ARG A 54 1.61 -15.10 -27.36
CA ARG A 54 0.60 -16.17 -27.25
C ARG A 54 -0.14 -16.11 -25.94
N LEU A 55 -1.36 -16.60 -25.94
CA LEU A 55 -2.20 -16.84 -24.79
C LEU A 55 -2.18 -18.33 -24.48
N ASN A 56 -1.90 -18.68 -23.23
CA ASN A 56 -1.99 -20.06 -22.73
C ASN A 56 -3.21 -20.19 -21.86
N LEU A 57 -4.05 -21.20 -22.12
CA LEU A 57 -5.26 -21.49 -21.35
C LEU A 57 -5.07 -22.75 -20.53
N TYR A 58 -5.45 -22.69 -19.25
CA TYR A 58 -5.28 -23.76 -18.27
C TYR A 58 -6.60 -24.11 -17.59
N ALA A 59 -6.76 -25.38 -17.21
CA ALA A 59 -7.89 -25.84 -16.42
C ALA A 59 -7.79 -25.46 -14.94
N SER A 60 -6.57 -25.24 -14.42
CA SER A 60 -6.33 -24.97 -13.01
C SER A 60 -5.43 -23.76 -12.78
N GLY A 61 -5.50 -23.18 -11.57
CA GLY A 61 -4.71 -22.03 -11.18
C GLY A 61 -3.22 -22.32 -10.94
N GLU A 62 -2.85 -23.59 -10.86
CA GLU A 62 -1.46 -24.03 -10.69
C GLU A 62 -1.25 -25.40 -11.31
N GLY A 63 0.02 -25.71 -11.63
CA GLY A 63 0.43 -27.01 -12.17
C GLY A 63 -0.15 -27.32 -13.55
N GLY A 64 0.20 -28.48 -14.09
CA GLY A 64 -0.28 -28.95 -15.39
C GLY A 64 0.25 -28.17 -16.60
N GLU A 65 -0.06 -28.70 -17.77
CA GLU A 65 0.24 -28.05 -19.06
C GLU A 65 -0.96 -27.24 -19.54
N PRO A 66 -0.77 -26.23 -20.40
CA PRO A 66 -1.88 -25.54 -21.01
C PRO A 66 -2.71 -26.48 -21.88
N GLU A 67 -4.04 -26.39 -21.74
CA GLU A 67 -4.96 -27.14 -22.59
C GLU A 67 -4.98 -26.59 -24.03
N GLU A 68 -4.71 -25.29 -24.18
CA GLU A 68 -4.72 -24.61 -25.46
C GLU A 68 -3.71 -23.48 -25.47
N ARG A 69 -3.07 -23.26 -26.61
CA ARG A 69 -2.23 -22.10 -26.90
C ARG A 69 -2.75 -21.37 -28.11
N LEU A 70 -3.04 -20.08 -27.96
CA LEU A 70 -3.59 -19.24 -29.01
C LEU A 70 -2.55 -18.16 -29.38
N GLU A 71 -2.17 -18.13 -30.67
CA GLU A 71 -1.32 -17.06 -31.20
C GLU A 71 -2.11 -15.75 -31.27
N MET A 72 -1.53 -14.68 -30.74
CA MET A 72 -2.14 -13.35 -30.76
C MET A 72 -1.68 -12.55 -32.00
N ARG A 73 -2.51 -11.65 -32.48
CA ARG A 73 -2.24 -10.84 -33.66
C ARG A 73 -1.87 -9.41 -33.26
N PRO A 74 -0.77 -8.85 -33.82
CA PRO A 74 -0.37 -7.48 -33.54
C PRO A 74 -1.31 -6.45 -34.17
N SER A 75 -1.36 -5.28 -33.56
CA SER A 75 -2.03 -4.07 -34.03
C SER A 75 -1.03 -2.91 -34.06
N ASP A 76 -1.31 -1.88 -34.86
CA ASP A 76 -0.43 -0.70 -35.01
C ASP A 76 -0.35 0.16 -33.73
N ASP A 77 -1.26 -0.05 -32.78
CA ASP A 77 -1.31 0.65 -31.49
C ASP A 77 -0.44 -0.01 -30.39
N GLY A 78 0.38 -0.99 -30.75
CA GLY A 78 1.25 -1.73 -29.82
C GLY A 78 0.54 -2.84 -29.05
N THR A 79 -0.74 -3.09 -29.35
CA THR A 79 -1.50 -4.19 -28.73
C THR A 79 -1.45 -5.46 -29.57
N TRP A 80 -1.66 -6.57 -28.87
CA TRP A 80 -1.83 -7.91 -29.45
C TRP A 80 -3.20 -8.44 -29.03
N ARG A 81 -3.92 -9.09 -29.95
CA ARG A 81 -5.31 -9.52 -29.73
C ARG A 81 -5.58 -10.94 -30.15
N VAL A 82 -6.45 -11.60 -29.40
CA VAL A 82 -7.05 -12.89 -29.74
C VAL A 82 -8.43 -12.99 -29.09
N ALA A 83 -9.34 -13.71 -29.73
CA ALA A 83 -10.66 -13.99 -29.21
C ALA A 83 -10.93 -15.48 -29.15
N ALA A 84 -11.69 -15.91 -28.15
CA ALA A 84 -12.27 -17.23 -28.02
C ALA A 84 -13.79 -17.10 -28.08
N GLU A 85 -14.42 -17.75 -29.07
CA GLU A 85 -15.86 -17.68 -29.30
C GLU A 85 -16.62 -18.76 -28.48
N ARG A 86 -16.39 -18.74 -27.18
CA ARG A 86 -17.02 -19.65 -26.21
C ARG A 86 -16.93 -19.09 -24.80
N ASP A 87 -17.63 -19.69 -23.86
CA ASP A 87 -17.55 -19.36 -22.46
C ASP A 87 -16.24 -19.90 -21.85
N LEU A 88 -15.39 -18.98 -21.41
CA LEU A 88 -14.12 -19.31 -20.73
C LEU A 88 -14.21 -19.18 -19.21
N ARG A 89 -15.39 -18.92 -18.62
CA ARG A 89 -15.51 -18.80 -17.16
C ARG A 89 -14.96 -20.04 -16.47
N GLY A 90 -14.13 -19.82 -15.44
CA GLY A 90 -13.45 -20.89 -14.72
C GLY A 90 -12.12 -21.34 -15.34
N THR A 91 -11.76 -20.81 -16.50
CA THR A 91 -10.45 -21.01 -17.14
C THR A 91 -9.41 -20.06 -16.55
N PHE A 92 -8.19 -20.55 -16.42
CA PHE A 92 -7.03 -19.73 -16.06
C PHE A 92 -6.18 -19.45 -17.30
N TYR A 93 -5.45 -18.34 -17.29
CA TYR A 93 -4.66 -17.96 -18.46
C TYR A 93 -3.37 -17.24 -18.09
N THR A 94 -2.41 -17.32 -19.02
CA THR A 94 -1.21 -16.50 -19.02
C THR A 94 -0.97 -15.95 -20.41
N PHE A 95 -0.28 -14.81 -20.46
CA PHE A 95 0.37 -14.32 -21.67
C PHE A 95 1.82 -14.75 -21.69
N GLN A 96 2.37 -14.90 -22.88
CA GLN A 96 3.79 -15.17 -23.05
C GLN A 96 4.29 -14.45 -24.29
N ILE A 97 5.32 -13.62 -24.14
CA ILE A 97 5.93 -12.90 -25.27
C ILE A 97 7.23 -13.56 -25.71
N GLU A 98 7.49 -13.51 -27.02
CA GLU A 98 8.79 -13.83 -27.62
C GLU A 98 9.51 -12.50 -27.88
N LYS A 99 10.76 -12.43 -27.48
CA LYS A 99 11.64 -11.29 -27.70
C LYS A 99 13.01 -11.81 -28.17
N GLU A 100 13.48 -11.29 -29.32
CA GLU A 100 14.77 -11.69 -29.90
C GLU A 100 14.93 -13.22 -30.06
N GLY A 101 13.85 -13.88 -30.48
CA GLY A 101 13.82 -15.33 -30.73
C GLY A 101 13.73 -16.19 -29.47
N LYS A 102 13.48 -15.58 -28.29
CA LYS A 102 13.31 -16.32 -27.02
C LYS A 102 11.95 -16.03 -26.41
N TRP A 103 11.25 -17.07 -26.01
CA TRP A 103 10.06 -16.95 -25.17
C TRP A 103 10.47 -16.59 -23.74
N LEU A 104 9.91 -15.49 -23.22
CA LEU A 104 10.06 -15.15 -21.82
C LEU A 104 9.18 -16.06 -20.96
N ASP A 105 9.31 -15.95 -19.64
CA ASP A 105 8.42 -16.64 -18.72
C ASP A 105 6.97 -16.17 -18.89
N GLU A 106 6.04 -17.02 -18.49
CA GLU A 106 4.61 -16.70 -18.53
C GLU A 106 4.24 -15.66 -17.49
N THR A 107 3.23 -14.84 -17.80
CA THR A 107 2.72 -13.79 -16.91
C THR A 107 1.19 -13.78 -16.95
N PRO A 108 0.51 -13.53 -15.81
CA PRO A 108 -0.94 -13.27 -15.83
C PRO A 108 -1.30 -11.93 -16.49
N GLY A 109 -0.31 -11.17 -16.96
CA GLY A 109 -0.45 -9.79 -17.40
C GLY A 109 -0.32 -8.80 -16.25
N ILE A 110 -0.47 -7.51 -16.55
CA ILE A 110 -0.39 -6.44 -15.55
C ILE A 110 -1.77 -5.97 -15.08
N TRP A 111 -2.83 -6.29 -15.84
CA TRP A 111 -4.20 -5.87 -15.57
C TRP A 111 -5.09 -7.00 -15.03
N ALA A 112 -4.52 -8.14 -14.62
CA ALA A 112 -5.28 -9.22 -14.03
C ALA A 112 -6.11 -8.71 -12.85
N LYS A 113 -7.41 -9.04 -12.84
CA LYS A 113 -8.38 -8.66 -11.80
C LYS A 113 -8.77 -9.84 -10.93
N ALA A 114 -8.44 -11.05 -11.36
CA ALA A 114 -8.61 -12.29 -10.65
C ALA A 114 -7.44 -13.21 -10.98
N VAL A 115 -6.95 -13.94 -9.99
CA VAL A 115 -5.82 -14.86 -10.13
C VAL A 115 -6.08 -16.14 -9.34
N GLY A 116 -5.39 -17.20 -9.72
CA GLY A 116 -5.32 -18.43 -8.94
C GLY A 116 -4.37 -18.30 -7.75
N VAL A 117 -4.17 -19.39 -7.04
CA VAL A 117 -3.25 -19.46 -5.90
C VAL A 117 -1.86 -18.98 -6.29
N ASN A 118 -1.24 -18.20 -5.40
CA ASN A 118 0.06 -17.55 -5.60
C ASN A 118 0.13 -16.55 -6.77
N GLY A 119 -0.97 -16.28 -7.47
CA GLY A 119 -1.04 -15.20 -8.46
C GLY A 119 -0.26 -15.41 -9.76
N ASP A 120 0.14 -16.64 -10.10
CA ASP A 120 0.91 -16.93 -11.31
C ASP A 120 0.06 -17.00 -12.58
N ARG A 121 -1.22 -17.28 -12.43
CA ARG A 121 -2.20 -17.35 -13.53
C ARG A 121 -3.38 -16.46 -13.23
N ALA A 122 -3.80 -15.68 -14.21
CA ALA A 122 -5.04 -14.95 -14.15
C ALA A 122 -6.24 -15.90 -14.34
N ALA A 123 -7.40 -15.49 -13.86
CA ALA A 123 -8.63 -16.26 -13.97
C ALA A 123 -9.70 -15.49 -14.73
N VAL A 124 -10.49 -16.21 -15.51
CA VAL A 124 -11.69 -15.67 -16.18
C VAL A 124 -12.88 -15.81 -15.24
N ILE A 125 -13.34 -14.68 -14.73
CA ILE A 125 -14.55 -14.61 -13.88
C ILE A 125 -15.44 -13.44 -14.31
N ASP A 126 -16.69 -13.47 -13.91
CA ASP A 126 -17.55 -12.29 -13.92
C ASP A 126 -17.45 -11.62 -12.54
N LEU A 127 -16.86 -10.42 -12.48
CA LEU A 127 -16.67 -9.68 -11.23
C LEU A 127 -17.98 -9.41 -10.49
N ARG A 128 -19.11 -9.28 -11.21
CA ARG A 128 -20.42 -9.05 -10.59
C ARG A 128 -20.87 -10.22 -9.71
N GLU A 129 -20.41 -11.44 -9.99
CA GLU A 129 -20.70 -12.63 -9.18
C GLU A 129 -19.94 -12.62 -7.83
N THR A 130 -18.98 -11.72 -7.66
CA THR A 130 -18.22 -11.55 -6.42
C THR A 130 -18.87 -10.52 -5.48
N ASP A 131 -19.89 -9.81 -5.92
CA ASP A 131 -20.55 -8.79 -5.13
C ASP A 131 -21.34 -9.44 -3.97
N PRO A 132 -21.11 -9.04 -2.72
CA PRO A 132 -21.94 -9.48 -1.61
C PRO A 132 -23.36 -8.90 -1.71
N GLU A 133 -24.31 -9.51 -1.01
CA GLU A 133 -25.67 -9.03 -0.96
C GLU A 133 -25.72 -7.55 -0.52
N GLY A 134 -26.41 -6.72 -1.30
CA GLY A 134 -26.56 -5.28 -1.05
C GLY A 134 -25.34 -4.44 -1.45
N TRP A 135 -24.39 -4.98 -2.19
CA TRP A 135 -23.19 -4.26 -2.62
C TRP A 135 -23.48 -3.01 -3.44
N GLU A 136 -24.47 -3.06 -4.33
CA GLU A 136 -24.88 -1.92 -5.15
C GLU A 136 -25.44 -0.74 -4.31
N ALA A 137 -25.91 -1.02 -3.11
CA ALA A 137 -26.41 -0.03 -2.16
C ALA A 137 -25.34 0.40 -1.12
N ASP A 138 -24.15 -0.22 -1.16
CA ASP A 138 -23.06 0.14 -0.25
C ASP A 138 -22.66 1.60 -0.43
N ARG A 139 -22.51 2.30 0.67
CA ARG A 139 -22.09 3.72 0.71
C ARG A 139 -21.16 3.95 1.87
N ALA A 140 -20.08 4.70 1.59
CA ALA A 140 -19.19 5.18 2.63
C ALA A 140 -19.94 6.10 3.62
N PRO A 141 -19.55 6.09 4.91
CA PRO A 141 -20.01 7.09 5.85
C PRO A 141 -19.72 8.51 5.36
N GLU A 142 -20.60 9.46 5.67
CA GLU A 142 -20.41 10.86 5.30
C GLU A 142 -19.09 11.41 5.86
N LEU A 143 -18.35 12.13 5.04
CA LEU A 143 -17.17 12.89 5.43
C LEU A 143 -17.40 14.36 5.04
N LYS A 144 -17.53 15.25 6.03
CA LYS A 144 -17.78 16.66 5.79
C LYS A 144 -16.51 17.44 5.47
N MET A 145 -15.45 17.17 6.20
CA MET A 145 -14.16 17.83 6.04
C MET A 145 -13.03 16.83 6.29
N TYR A 146 -11.89 17.01 5.63
CA TYR A 146 -10.70 16.20 5.87
C TYR A 146 -10.15 16.36 7.30
N SER A 147 -10.43 17.47 7.96
CA SER A 147 -10.09 17.68 9.38
C SER A 147 -10.86 16.76 10.35
N ASP A 148 -11.92 16.10 9.89
CA ASP A 148 -12.67 15.13 10.72
C ASP A 148 -12.06 13.74 10.68
N ILE A 149 -11.03 13.52 9.86
CA ILE A 149 -10.38 12.21 9.67
C ILE A 149 -9.51 11.85 10.87
N ILE A 150 -9.67 10.63 11.35
CA ILE A 150 -8.77 9.95 12.28
C ILE A 150 -8.37 8.62 11.63
N LEU A 151 -7.10 8.51 11.26
CA LEU A 151 -6.55 7.32 10.58
C LEU A 151 -6.09 6.28 11.61
N TYR A 152 -6.39 5.01 11.34
CA TYR A 152 -5.94 3.89 12.12
C TYR A 152 -5.31 2.84 11.21
N GLU A 153 -4.01 2.63 11.35
CA GLU A 153 -3.25 1.66 10.55
C GLU A 153 -3.28 0.28 11.20
N LEU A 154 -3.69 -0.73 10.45
CA LEU A 154 -3.64 -2.11 10.90
C LEU A 154 -3.13 -3.07 9.81
N HIS A 155 -2.61 -4.20 10.25
CA HIS A 155 -2.31 -5.38 9.46
C HIS A 155 -3.31 -6.49 9.83
N HIS A 156 -3.82 -7.22 8.85
CA HIS A 156 -4.88 -8.22 9.08
C HIS A 156 -4.48 -9.28 10.11
N ARG A 157 -3.24 -9.76 10.07
CA ARG A 157 -2.75 -10.74 11.03
C ARG A 157 -2.48 -10.13 12.40
N ASP A 158 -1.77 -9.03 12.47
CA ASP A 158 -1.48 -8.34 13.74
C ASP A 158 -2.75 -8.14 14.57
N PHE A 159 -3.80 -7.68 13.90
CA PHE A 159 -5.04 -7.25 14.53
C PHE A 159 -5.92 -8.41 15.02
N SER A 160 -5.84 -9.58 14.39
CA SER A 160 -6.83 -10.64 14.61
C SER A 160 -6.27 -12.00 14.99
N VAL A 161 -4.96 -12.24 14.80
CA VAL A 161 -4.40 -13.60 14.87
C VAL A 161 -4.20 -14.11 16.30
N ALA A 162 -4.11 -13.22 17.29
CA ALA A 162 -3.87 -13.63 18.68
C ALA A 162 -4.97 -14.60 19.17
N PRO A 163 -4.59 -15.66 19.90
CA PRO A 163 -5.55 -16.67 20.36
C PRO A 163 -6.69 -16.10 21.21
N ASP A 164 -6.42 -15.01 21.95
CA ASP A 164 -7.35 -14.35 22.86
C ASP A 164 -8.11 -13.17 22.25
N SER A 165 -7.97 -12.95 20.93
CA SER A 165 -8.67 -11.86 20.23
C SER A 165 -10.19 -12.00 20.22
N GLY A 166 -10.72 -13.20 20.47
CA GLY A 166 -12.14 -13.49 20.32
C GLY A 166 -12.64 -13.54 18.88
N ILE A 167 -11.75 -13.34 17.90
CA ILE A 167 -12.05 -13.35 16.48
C ILE A 167 -11.93 -14.77 15.93
N GLU A 168 -12.89 -15.19 15.11
CA GLU A 168 -12.90 -16.51 14.49
C GLU A 168 -12.03 -16.54 13.22
N ASN A 169 -12.21 -15.56 12.33
CA ASN A 169 -11.49 -15.46 11.06
C ASN A 169 -10.11 -14.81 11.22
N LYS A 170 -9.23 -15.43 11.98
CA LYS A 170 -7.91 -14.92 12.33
C LYS A 170 -7.03 -14.72 11.09
N GLY A 171 -6.47 -13.50 10.94
CA GLY A 171 -5.57 -13.15 9.84
C GLY A 171 -6.26 -13.05 8.48
N LYS A 172 -7.58 -12.86 8.44
CA LYS A 172 -8.38 -12.85 7.21
C LYS A 172 -9.13 -11.52 7.04
N PHE A 173 -9.50 -11.20 5.79
CA PHE A 173 -10.39 -10.06 5.52
C PHE A 173 -11.67 -10.12 6.35
N LEU A 174 -12.23 -11.31 6.51
CA LEU A 174 -13.48 -11.52 7.23
C LEU A 174 -13.39 -11.24 8.73
N ALA A 175 -12.19 -11.10 9.31
CA ALA A 175 -12.03 -10.66 10.69
C ALA A 175 -12.72 -9.32 10.97
N LEU A 176 -12.72 -8.41 9.99
CA LEU A 176 -13.35 -7.09 10.09
C LEU A 176 -14.86 -7.11 9.75
N THR A 177 -15.45 -8.28 9.59
CA THR A 177 -16.91 -8.48 9.47
C THR A 177 -17.55 -8.97 10.75
N GLU A 178 -16.75 -9.36 11.76
CA GLU A 178 -17.24 -9.94 13.00
C GLU A 178 -17.56 -8.84 14.02
N THR A 179 -18.75 -8.90 14.58
CA THR A 179 -19.22 -8.01 15.65
C THR A 179 -19.40 -8.79 16.94
N GLY A 180 -19.39 -8.10 18.09
CA GLY A 180 -19.59 -8.72 19.39
C GLY A 180 -18.39 -9.50 19.91
N THR A 181 -17.22 -9.43 19.29
CA THR A 181 -16.02 -10.13 19.74
C THR A 181 -15.45 -9.46 20.98
N LYS A 182 -14.95 -10.27 21.91
CA LYS A 182 -14.42 -9.82 23.19
C LYS A 182 -13.16 -10.57 23.58
N THR A 183 -12.31 -9.88 24.34
CA THR A 183 -11.18 -10.48 25.03
C THR A 183 -11.65 -11.34 26.22
N PRO A 184 -10.79 -12.20 26.79
CA PRO A 184 -11.12 -12.93 28.02
C PRO A 184 -11.46 -12.01 29.22
N GLN A 185 -10.96 -10.78 29.21
CA GLN A 185 -11.27 -9.77 30.24
C GLN A 185 -12.62 -9.06 30.00
N GLY A 186 -13.32 -9.38 28.90
CA GLY A 186 -14.62 -8.80 28.57
C GLY A 186 -14.55 -7.48 27.80
N GLU A 187 -13.36 -7.04 27.41
CA GLU A 187 -13.19 -5.85 26.55
C GLU A 187 -13.57 -6.14 25.11
N ALA A 188 -14.13 -5.15 24.43
CA ALA A 188 -14.38 -5.25 23.00
C ALA A 188 -13.08 -5.41 22.21
N SER A 189 -13.06 -6.34 21.25
CA SER A 189 -11.95 -6.59 20.34
C SER A 189 -12.41 -6.44 18.88
N GLY A 190 -11.48 -6.46 17.94
CA GLY A 190 -11.79 -6.44 16.52
C GLY A 190 -12.55 -5.18 16.09
N LEU A 191 -13.57 -5.36 15.25
CA LEU A 191 -14.37 -4.28 14.71
C LEU A 191 -15.02 -3.41 15.81
N ASP A 192 -15.53 -4.02 16.86
CA ASP A 192 -16.18 -3.29 17.97
C ASP A 192 -15.18 -2.44 18.76
N HIS A 193 -13.92 -2.87 18.85
CA HIS A 193 -12.84 -2.04 19.43
C HIS A 193 -12.60 -0.77 18.59
N LEU A 194 -12.58 -0.90 17.25
CA LEU A 194 -12.44 0.25 16.37
C LEU A 194 -13.60 1.24 16.50
N LYS A 195 -14.82 0.73 16.65
CA LYS A 195 -16.00 1.56 16.90
C LYS A 195 -15.92 2.29 18.24
N GLU A 196 -15.49 1.61 19.28
CA GLU A 196 -15.30 2.19 20.62
C GLU A 196 -14.22 3.27 20.61
N LEU A 197 -13.10 3.04 19.91
CA LEU A 197 -12.00 4.01 19.76
C LEU A 197 -12.45 5.27 18.99
N GLY A 198 -13.42 5.15 18.08
CA GLY A 198 -14.00 6.27 17.35
C GLY A 198 -13.17 6.73 16.14
N VAL A 199 -12.29 5.89 15.64
CA VAL A 199 -11.53 6.17 14.39
C VAL A 199 -12.45 6.19 13.19
N THR A 200 -12.12 6.98 12.18
CA THR A 200 -12.98 7.22 11.02
C THR A 200 -12.51 6.47 9.76
N HIS A 201 -11.23 6.23 9.65
CA HIS A 201 -10.59 5.61 8.48
C HIS A 201 -9.67 4.48 8.91
N ILE A 202 -9.90 3.31 8.34
CA ILE A 202 -9.05 2.14 8.57
C ILE A 202 -8.08 2.02 7.40
N HIS A 203 -6.82 2.32 7.66
CA HIS A 203 -5.70 2.11 6.74
C HIS A 203 -5.20 0.68 6.92
N ILE A 204 -5.52 -0.19 5.95
CA ILE A 204 -5.00 -1.55 5.91
C ILE A 204 -3.64 -1.57 5.21
N LEU A 205 -2.66 -2.25 5.80
CA LEU A 205 -1.37 -2.49 5.15
C LEU A 205 -1.60 -3.16 3.78
N PRO A 206 -0.58 -3.21 2.89
CA PRO A 206 -0.80 -3.68 1.52
C PRO A 206 -1.62 -4.96 1.46
N SER A 207 -2.73 -4.91 0.77
CA SER A 207 -3.74 -5.97 0.70
C SER A 207 -4.07 -6.39 -0.74
N PHE A 208 -3.34 -5.84 -1.72
CA PHE A 208 -3.23 -6.41 -3.06
C PHE A 208 -2.27 -7.60 -3.04
N ASP A 209 -2.31 -8.42 -4.08
CA ASP A 209 -1.50 -9.63 -4.20
C ASP A 209 0.01 -9.32 -4.19
N TYR A 210 0.74 -9.91 -3.24
CA TYR A 210 2.18 -9.76 -3.07
C TYR A 210 2.92 -11.11 -3.09
N ALA A 211 4.26 -11.09 -3.30
CA ALA A 211 4.98 -12.23 -3.82
C ALA A 211 5.48 -13.23 -2.78
N THR A 212 5.86 -12.79 -1.57
CA THR A 212 6.71 -13.61 -0.67
C THR A 212 5.94 -14.60 0.19
N VAL A 213 4.62 -14.54 0.24
CA VAL A 213 3.81 -15.48 1.02
C VAL A 213 3.29 -16.58 0.11
N ASP A 214 3.61 -17.83 0.43
CA ASP A 214 3.04 -19.00 -0.24
C ASP A 214 1.61 -19.23 0.27
N GLU A 215 0.64 -18.83 -0.53
CA GLU A 215 -0.78 -18.89 -0.20
C GLU A 215 -1.29 -20.34 0.01
N ALA A 216 -0.61 -21.31 -0.58
CA ALA A 216 -0.97 -22.73 -0.46
C ALA A 216 -0.46 -23.38 0.85
N ARG A 217 0.45 -22.73 1.56
CA ARG A 217 1.14 -23.30 2.73
C ARG A 217 1.23 -22.33 3.90
N LEU A 218 0.10 -21.77 4.30
CA LEU A 218 0.02 -20.82 5.40
C LEU A 218 0.26 -21.50 6.76
N ASN A 219 1.03 -20.85 7.61
CA ASN A 219 1.28 -21.25 9.00
C ASN A 219 1.61 -20.00 9.86
N ASP A 220 1.87 -20.21 11.15
CA ASP A 220 2.15 -19.15 12.13
C ASP A 220 3.45 -18.35 11.86
N LYS A 221 4.29 -18.81 10.95
CA LYS A 221 5.52 -18.14 10.52
C LYS A 221 5.39 -17.47 9.15
N THR A 222 4.23 -17.61 8.51
CA THR A 222 3.94 -17.04 7.19
C THR A 222 3.43 -15.61 7.38
N TYR A 223 4.34 -14.67 7.55
CA TYR A 223 4.04 -13.26 7.79
C TYR A 223 4.83 -12.37 6.84
N ASN A 224 4.17 -11.37 6.30
CA ASN A 224 4.81 -10.25 5.60
C ASN A 224 3.92 -9.00 5.72
N TRP A 225 4.52 -7.82 5.75
CA TRP A 225 3.75 -6.57 5.66
C TRP A 225 3.06 -6.39 4.31
N GLY A 226 3.62 -6.99 3.24
CA GLY A 226 3.04 -6.93 1.89
C GLY A 226 3.62 -5.87 0.97
N TYR A 227 4.78 -5.29 1.29
CA TYR A 227 5.45 -4.30 0.43
C TYR A 227 6.31 -4.92 -0.68
N ASP A 228 5.90 -6.07 -1.18
CA ASP A 228 6.51 -6.80 -2.29
C ASP A 228 5.47 -7.13 -3.38
N PRO A 229 4.93 -6.10 -4.07
CA PRO A 229 3.77 -6.24 -4.96
C PRO A 229 4.05 -7.14 -6.16
N LYS A 230 3.02 -7.92 -6.53
CA LYS A 230 2.98 -8.82 -7.69
C LYS A 230 1.84 -8.48 -8.64
N ASN A 231 0.60 -8.60 -8.21
CA ASN A 231 -0.59 -8.28 -8.99
C ASN A 231 -1.35 -7.11 -8.33
N TYR A 232 -1.21 -5.91 -8.87
CA TYR A 232 -1.72 -4.68 -8.25
C TYR A 232 -3.24 -4.55 -8.21
N ASN A 233 -3.98 -5.31 -9.03
CA ASN A 233 -5.44 -5.16 -9.17
C ASN A 233 -6.21 -6.35 -8.60
N VAL A 234 -5.58 -7.14 -7.75
CA VAL A 234 -6.13 -8.36 -7.14
C VAL A 234 -5.89 -8.33 -5.64
N PRO A 235 -6.88 -8.66 -4.80
CA PRO A 235 -6.67 -8.84 -3.37
C PRO A 235 -5.71 -9.98 -3.04
N GLU A 236 -4.94 -9.85 -1.96
CA GLU A 236 -4.02 -10.86 -1.45
C GLU A 236 -4.75 -12.15 -1.05
N GLY A 237 -4.28 -13.28 -1.56
CA GLY A 237 -4.91 -14.58 -1.31
C GLY A 237 -4.69 -15.14 0.08
N SER A 238 -3.59 -14.79 0.75
CA SER A 238 -3.34 -15.27 2.13
C SER A 238 -4.33 -14.71 3.16
N TYR A 239 -5.01 -13.63 2.83
CA TYR A 239 -6.09 -13.06 3.64
C TYR A 239 -7.48 -13.58 3.27
N SER A 240 -7.57 -14.45 2.27
CA SER A 240 -8.80 -15.16 1.88
C SER A 240 -8.93 -16.47 2.65
N THR A 241 -10.16 -16.92 2.82
CA THR A 241 -10.44 -18.26 3.40
C THR A 241 -10.16 -19.39 2.42
N ASP A 242 -10.12 -19.09 1.12
CA ASP A 242 -9.78 -20.04 0.05
C ASP A 242 -8.97 -19.36 -1.06
N PRO A 243 -7.65 -19.35 -0.97
CA PRO A 243 -6.79 -18.71 -1.96
C PRO A 243 -6.80 -19.44 -3.32
N ALA A 244 -7.26 -20.68 -3.40
CA ALA A 244 -7.40 -21.43 -4.64
C ALA A 244 -8.63 -21.02 -5.46
N ASP A 245 -9.67 -20.48 -4.81
CA ASP A 245 -10.85 -19.92 -5.49
C ASP A 245 -10.60 -18.43 -5.83
N PRO A 246 -10.46 -18.07 -7.11
CA PRO A 246 -10.20 -16.69 -7.50
C PRO A 246 -11.28 -15.69 -7.05
N ALA A 247 -12.53 -16.13 -6.91
CA ALA A 247 -13.63 -15.29 -6.49
C ALA A 247 -13.68 -15.05 -4.98
N ALA A 248 -13.15 -15.98 -4.16
CA ALA A 248 -13.23 -15.89 -2.71
C ALA A 248 -12.51 -14.65 -2.17
N ARG A 249 -11.25 -14.39 -2.56
CA ARG A 249 -10.48 -13.22 -2.13
C ARG A 249 -11.17 -11.91 -2.48
N ILE A 250 -11.82 -11.85 -3.63
CA ILE A 250 -12.50 -10.65 -4.12
C ILE A 250 -13.79 -10.41 -3.32
N ARG A 251 -14.61 -11.45 -3.14
CA ARG A 251 -15.86 -11.37 -2.38
C ARG A 251 -15.60 -11.00 -0.92
N GLU A 252 -14.64 -11.66 -0.30
CA GLU A 252 -14.31 -11.44 1.11
C GLU A 252 -13.73 -10.05 1.36
N PHE A 253 -12.93 -9.52 0.43
CA PHE A 253 -12.49 -8.13 0.49
C PHE A 253 -13.68 -7.16 0.41
N LYS A 254 -14.62 -7.37 -0.51
CA LYS A 254 -15.85 -6.56 -0.61
C LYS A 254 -16.70 -6.66 0.65
N GLN A 255 -16.83 -7.85 1.24
CA GLN A 255 -17.55 -8.04 2.50
C GLN A 255 -16.90 -7.24 3.65
N MET A 256 -15.58 -7.19 3.71
CA MET A 256 -14.85 -6.37 4.68
C MET A 256 -15.16 -4.89 4.49
N VAL A 257 -15.07 -4.37 3.27
CA VAL A 257 -15.38 -2.97 2.96
C VAL A 257 -16.82 -2.63 3.36
N GLN A 258 -17.77 -3.47 2.96
CA GLN A 258 -19.19 -3.30 3.28
C GLN A 258 -19.42 -3.28 4.80
N SER A 259 -18.76 -4.15 5.54
CA SER A 259 -18.82 -4.20 7.00
C SER A 259 -18.30 -2.93 7.65
N LEU A 260 -17.14 -2.44 7.21
CA LEU A 260 -16.58 -1.18 7.70
C LEU A 260 -17.53 0.00 7.45
N HIS A 261 -18.07 0.12 6.24
CA HIS A 261 -19.04 1.17 5.90
C HIS A 261 -20.29 1.12 6.77
N ARG A 262 -20.89 -0.06 6.95
CA ARG A 262 -22.06 -0.27 7.82
C ARG A 262 -21.81 0.07 9.28
N ASN A 263 -20.56 -0.01 9.70
CA ASN A 263 -20.13 0.29 11.07
C ASN A 263 -19.52 1.68 11.22
N GLY A 264 -19.73 2.57 10.26
CA GLY A 264 -19.37 3.97 10.35
C GLY A 264 -17.91 4.31 10.06
N MET A 265 -17.18 3.43 9.39
CA MET A 265 -15.77 3.62 9.07
C MET A 265 -15.51 3.56 7.56
N ARG A 266 -14.56 4.36 7.11
CA ARG A 266 -14.03 4.35 5.75
C ARG A 266 -12.79 3.47 5.67
N ILE A 267 -12.41 3.08 4.47
CA ILE A 267 -11.24 2.24 4.22
C ILE A 267 -10.21 2.95 3.37
N VAL A 268 -8.94 2.85 3.76
CA VAL A 268 -7.78 3.36 3.03
C VAL A 268 -6.92 2.18 2.60
N LEU A 269 -6.63 2.09 1.32
CA LEU A 269 -5.74 1.08 0.76
C LEU A 269 -4.30 1.60 0.73
N ASP A 270 -3.38 0.83 1.29
CA ASP A 270 -1.93 1.07 1.18
C ASP A 270 -1.44 0.58 -0.19
N VAL A 271 -0.96 1.50 -1.03
CA VAL A 271 -0.55 1.19 -2.39
C VAL A 271 0.95 1.38 -2.60
N VAL A 272 1.56 0.43 -3.29
CA VAL A 272 3.01 0.33 -3.48
C VAL A 272 3.34 0.33 -4.98
N TYR A 273 2.97 1.41 -5.68
CA TYR A 273 3.27 1.53 -7.11
C TYR A 273 4.72 1.93 -7.39
N ASN A 274 5.48 2.27 -6.36
CA ASN A 274 6.85 2.78 -6.48
C ASN A 274 7.89 1.71 -6.85
N HIS A 275 7.61 0.43 -6.57
CA HIS A 275 8.49 -0.70 -6.93
C HIS A 275 7.70 -1.99 -7.06
N THR A 276 8.32 -3.03 -7.60
CA THR A 276 7.80 -4.40 -7.64
C THR A 276 8.69 -5.33 -6.82
N ALA A 277 8.16 -6.49 -6.43
CA ALA A 277 8.90 -7.50 -5.66
C ALA A 277 10.23 -7.91 -6.34
N SER A 278 10.24 -7.95 -7.68
CA SER A 278 11.41 -8.30 -8.50
C SER A 278 11.30 -7.57 -9.83
N VAL A 279 12.43 -7.19 -10.42
CA VAL A 279 12.46 -6.68 -11.79
C VAL A 279 12.33 -7.84 -12.79
N GLU A 280 13.17 -8.85 -12.65
CA GLU A 280 13.32 -9.95 -13.62
C GLU A 280 12.02 -10.75 -13.79
N HIS A 281 11.34 -11.04 -12.69
CA HIS A 281 10.11 -11.85 -12.68
C HIS A 281 8.83 -11.02 -12.56
N SER A 282 8.92 -9.69 -12.66
CA SER A 282 7.73 -8.84 -12.59
C SER A 282 6.86 -9.02 -13.84
N ASN A 283 5.56 -8.91 -13.65
CA ASN A 283 4.62 -8.91 -14.77
C ASN A 283 4.90 -7.74 -15.74
N PHE A 284 5.44 -6.64 -15.25
CA PHE A 284 5.89 -5.51 -16.06
C PHE A 284 6.99 -5.91 -17.06
N ASN A 285 8.07 -6.53 -16.57
CA ASN A 285 9.18 -6.93 -17.45
C ASN A 285 8.86 -8.13 -18.32
N LEU A 286 7.98 -9.01 -17.89
CA LEU A 286 7.51 -10.12 -18.72
C LEU A 286 6.55 -9.69 -19.83
N THR A 287 6.10 -8.44 -19.80
CA THR A 287 5.19 -7.86 -20.81
C THR A 287 5.90 -6.83 -21.70
N VAL A 288 6.56 -5.82 -21.11
CA VAL A 288 7.32 -4.79 -21.83
C VAL A 288 8.66 -4.58 -21.14
N PRO A 289 9.68 -5.37 -21.49
CA PRO A 289 10.98 -5.35 -20.81
C PRO A 289 11.57 -3.95 -20.67
N GLY A 290 11.89 -3.56 -19.42
CA GLY A 290 12.56 -2.32 -19.08
C GLY A 290 11.67 -1.06 -19.01
N TYR A 291 10.50 -1.06 -19.65
CA TYR A 291 9.69 0.16 -19.81
C TYR A 291 9.16 0.75 -18.50
N PHE A 292 8.74 -0.09 -17.59
CA PHE A 292 8.08 0.37 -16.35
C PHE A 292 9.04 0.87 -15.28
N TYR A 293 10.35 0.68 -15.48
CA TYR A 293 11.37 1.00 -14.47
C TYR A 293 12.26 2.16 -14.90
N ARG A 294 12.69 2.95 -13.91
CA ARG A 294 13.74 3.96 -14.13
C ARG A 294 15.11 3.32 -14.20
N HIS A 295 15.98 3.93 -15.00
CA HIS A 295 17.34 3.49 -15.21
C HIS A 295 18.32 4.58 -14.82
N ASN A 296 19.46 4.18 -14.28
CA ASN A 296 20.61 5.04 -14.09
C ASN A 296 21.25 5.39 -15.45
N ALA A 297 22.14 6.39 -15.46
CA ALA A 297 22.83 6.82 -16.67
C ALA A 297 23.65 5.72 -17.37
N ASP A 298 24.07 4.69 -16.63
CA ASP A 298 24.80 3.54 -17.16
C ASP A 298 23.87 2.42 -17.70
N GLY A 299 22.56 2.64 -17.67
CA GLY A 299 21.55 1.69 -18.12
C GLY A 299 21.12 0.65 -17.09
N SER A 300 21.71 0.63 -15.90
CA SER A 300 21.27 -0.24 -14.80
C SER A 300 19.92 0.26 -14.23
N TYR A 301 19.17 -0.63 -13.58
CA TYR A 301 17.95 -0.23 -12.88
C TYR A 301 18.29 0.61 -11.67
N SER A 302 17.58 1.74 -11.52
CA SER A 302 17.71 2.57 -10.32
C SER A 302 16.87 2.01 -9.17
N ASP A 303 17.20 2.42 -7.93
CA ASP A 303 16.63 1.85 -6.70
C ASP A 303 16.40 2.89 -5.62
N ALA A 304 15.54 3.84 -5.88
CA ALA A 304 15.14 4.83 -4.87
C ALA A 304 14.26 4.25 -3.77
N SER A 305 13.72 3.04 -3.99
CA SER A 305 12.90 2.33 -3.00
C SER A 305 13.73 1.61 -1.93
N GLY A 306 15.00 1.30 -2.22
CA GLY A 306 15.80 0.41 -1.38
C GLY A 306 15.38 -1.06 -1.45
N CYS A 307 14.45 -1.41 -2.37
CA CYS A 307 13.91 -2.75 -2.56
C CYS A 307 14.37 -3.40 -3.87
N GLY A 308 15.34 -2.81 -4.55
CA GLY A 308 15.96 -3.34 -5.77
C GLY A 308 15.52 -2.68 -7.07
N ASN A 309 14.52 -1.82 -7.05
CA ASN A 309 14.02 -1.13 -8.24
C ASN A 309 13.14 0.07 -7.89
N GLU A 310 12.83 0.88 -8.89
CA GLU A 310 11.80 1.91 -8.83
C GLU A 310 11.06 2.02 -10.17
N THR A 311 9.79 2.36 -10.12
CA THR A 311 8.97 2.53 -11.31
C THR A 311 9.09 3.94 -11.89
N ALA A 312 8.85 4.06 -13.19
CA ALA A 312 8.97 5.30 -13.95
C ALA A 312 7.60 5.94 -14.18
N SER A 313 7.00 6.50 -13.11
CA SER A 313 5.63 7.06 -13.14
C SER A 313 5.44 8.17 -14.16
N GLU A 314 6.50 8.86 -14.55
CA GLU A 314 6.49 9.91 -15.57
C GLU A 314 6.26 9.40 -17.00
N ARG A 315 6.46 8.10 -17.27
CA ARG A 315 6.19 7.52 -18.58
C ARG A 315 4.69 7.35 -18.79
N ALA A 316 4.24 7.63 -20.02
CA ALA A 316 2.82 7.72 -20.35
C ALA A 316 2.00 6.48 -19.93
N MET A 317 2.47 5.28 -20.27
CA MET A 317 1.74 4.04 -19.94
C MET A 317 1.90 3.62 -18.49
N VAL A 318 2.96 4.01 -17.81
CA VAL A 318 3.12 3.79 -16.36
C VAL A 318 2.14 4.68 -15.59
N ARG A 319 2.09 5.96 -15.92
CA ARG A 319 1.11 6.90 -15.35
C ARG A 319 -0.32 6.41 -15.58
N HIS A 320 -0.63 6.04 -16.82
CA HIS A 320 -1.94 5.50 -17.17
C HIS A 320 -2.29 4.27 -16.31
N TYR A 321 -1.34 3.36 -16.15
CA TYR A 321 -1.51 2.16 -15.32
C TYR A 321 -1.84 2.51 -13.86
N ILE A 322 -1.06 3.39 -13.24
CA ILE A 322 -1.26 3.76 -11.83
C ILE A 322 -2.62 4.45 -11.65
N VAL A 323 -2.96 5.40 -12.54
CA VAL A 323 -4.24 6.13 -12.48
C VAL A 323 -5.43 5.17 -12.64
N GLU A 324 -5.40 4.30 -13.64
CA GLU A 324 -6.49 3.35 -13.87
C GLU A 324 -6.59 2.29 -12.75
N SER A 325 -5.47 1.90 -12.16
CA SER A 325 -5.45 0.97 -11.03
C SER A 325 -6.14 1.55 -9.79
N VAL A 326 -5.83 2.79 -9.39
CA VAL A 326 -6.52 3.40 -8.24
C VAL A 326 -7.99 3.67 -8.54
N LYS A 327 -8.34 4.04 -9.77
CA LYS A 327 -9.74 4.17 -10.20
C LYS A 327 -10.49 2.84 -10.09
N PHE A 328 -9.85 1.75 -10.50
CA PHE A 328 -10.42 0.41 -10.37
C PHE A 328 -10.71 0.05 -8.90
N TRP A 329 -9.77 0.25 -8.00
CA TRP A 329 -9.99 0.02 -6.58
C TRP A 329 -11.10 0.89 -5.99
N ALA A 330 -11.16 2.17 -6.38
CA ALA A 330 -12.21 3.08 -5.92
C ALA A 330 -13.61 2.67 -6.42
N LYS A 331 -13.73 2.23 -7.68
CA LYS A 331 -15.01 1.85 -8.30
C LYS A 331 -15.46 0.44 -7.92
N GLU A 332 -14.58 -0.54 -8.03
CA GLU A 332 -14.92 -1.96 -7.83
C GLU A 332 -15.00 -2.34 -6.37
N TYR A 333 -14.10 -1.80 -5.53
CA TYR A 333 -14.00 -2.14 -4.12
C TYR A 333 -14.49 -1.03 -3.18
N HIS A 334 -14.98 0.08 -3.70
CA HIS A 334 -15.46 1.24 -2.93
C HIS A 334 -14.42 1.78 -1.94
N ILE A 335 -13.15 1.80 -2.32
CA ILE A 335 -12.07 2.32 -1.50
C ILE A 335 -12.23 3.83 -1.31
N ASP A 336 -12.07 4.30 -0.07
CA ASP A 336 -12.33 5.68 0.34
C ASP A 336 -11.07 6.53 0.50
N GLY A 337 -9.91 5.93 0.39
CA GLY A 337 -8.63 6.61 0.47
C GLY A 337 -7.47 5.74 0.03
N PHE A 338 -6.35 6.39 -0.25
CA PHE A 338 -5.11 5.72 -0.67
C PHE A 338 -3.92 6.31 0.06
N ARG A 339 -3.10 5.44 0.64
CA ARG A 339 -1.80 5.78 1.19
C ARG A 339 -0.72 5.32 0.22
N PHE A 340 0.07 6.24 -0.29
CA PHE A 340 1.15 5.96 -1.24
C PHE A 340 2.47 5.72 -0.51
N ASP A 341 2.92 4.48 -0.53
CA ASP A 341 4.24 4.10 -0.08
C ASP A 341 5.30 4.82 -0.91
N LEU A 342 6.31 5.41 -0.25
CA LEU A 342 7.38 6.18 -0.89
C LEU A 342 6.86 7.09 -2.03
N MET A 343 5.84 7.89 -1.73
CA MET A 343 5.19 8.76 -2.71
C MET A 343 6.18 9.69 -3.43
N GLY A 344 7.28 10.05 -2.76
CA GLY A 344 8.34 10.89 -3.34
C GLY A 344 9.04 10.29 -4.56
N ILE A 345 8.93 8.99 -4.79
CA ILE A 345 9.41 8.31 -6.01
C ILE A 345 8.55 8.70 -7.22
N HIS A 346 7.26 8.95 -7.01
CA HIS A 346 6.36 9.36 -8.08
C HIS A 346 6.55 10.83 -8.44
N ASP A 347 6.28 11.15 -9.70
CA ASP A 347 6.28 12.54 -10.15
C ASP A 347 5.00 13.28 -9.76
N ILE A 348 5.10 14.59 -9.59
CA ILE A 348 4.00 15.47 -9.18
C ILE A 348 2.83 15.39 -10.16
N GLU A 349 3.10 15.34 -11.47
CA GLU A 349 2.05 15.28 -12.49
C GLU A 349 1.20 14.02 -12.35
N THR A 350 1.82 12.85 -12.09
CA THR A 350 1.11 11.60 -11.87
C THR A 350 0.24 11.69 -10.61
N MET A 351 0.75 12.22 -9.52
CA MET A 351 -0.03 12.39 -8.29
C MET A 351 -1.22 13.33 -8.49
N ASN A 352 -1.04 14.44 -9.19
CA ASN A 352 -2.12 15.36 -9.52
C ASN A 352 -3.16 14.73 -10.45
N ARG A 353 -2.75 13.91 -11.39
CA ARG A 353 -3.68 13.17 -12.26
C ARG A 353 -4.50 12.15 -11.46
N ILE A 354 -3.89 11.47 -10.51
CA ILE A 354 -4.59 10.58 -9.58
C ILE A 354 -5.64 11.36 -8.80
N ARG A 355 -5.29 12.50 -8.22
CA ARG A 355 -6.24 13.35 -7.47
C ARG A 355 -7.40 13.81 -8.35
N GLU A 356 -7.12 14.29 -9.55
CA GLU A 356 -8.13 14.74 -10.51
C GLU A 356 -9.12 13.63 -10.85
N GLU A 357 -8.62 12.46 -11.23
CA GLU A 357 -9.46 11.34 -11.66
C GLU A 357 -10.27 10.72 -10.51
N LEU A 358 -9.69 10.59 -9.33
CA LEU A 358 -10.41 10.11 -8.15
C LEU A 358 -11.48 11.10 -7.69
N SER A 359 -11.26 12.42 -7.82
CA SER A 359 -12.25 13.45 -7.49
C SER A 359 -13.50 13.40 -8.38
N LYS A 360 -13.38 12.90 -9.61
CA LYS A 360 -14.52 12.67 -10.50
C LYS A 360 -15.40 11.50 -10.02
N ILE A 361 -14.82 10.56 -9.30
CA ILE A 361 -15.54 9.43 -8.69
C ILE A 361 -16.18 9.88 -7.38
N ASP A 362 -15.36 10.40 -6.46
CA ASP A 362 -15.77 10.93 -5.16
C ASP A 362 -14.69 11.91 -4.65
N PRO A 363 -15.01 13.21 -4.52
CA PRO A 363 -14.05 14.20 -4.03
C PRO A 363 -13.65 14.00 -2.57
N THR A 364 -14.36 13.17 -1.80
CA THR A 364 -14.02 12.85 -0.41
C THR A 364 -13.00 11.72 -0.27
N ILE A 365 -12.59 11.10 -1.35
CA ILE A 365 -11.49 10.12 -1.33
C ILE A 365 -10.22 10.83 -0.85
N PHE A 366 -9.66 10.36 0.28
CA PHE A 366 -8.49 10.96 0.89
C PHE A 366 -7.20 10.34 0.36
N ILE A 367 -6.28 11.18 -0.12
CA ILE A 367 -4.99 10.75 -0.66
C ILE A 367 -3.88 11.30 0.22
N TYR A 368 -3.02 10.43 0.71
CA TYR A 368 -1.81 10.80 1.43
C TYR A 368 -0.69 9.80 1.19
N GLY A 369 0.53 10.16 1.57
CA GLY A 369 1.64 9.27 1.40
C GLY A 369 2.92 9.75 2.08
N GLU A 370 3.94 8.97 1.89
CA GLU A 370 5.29 9.29 2.36
C GLU A 370 5.95 10.28 1.39
N GLY A 371 6.10 11.53 1.83
CA GLY A 371 6.69 12.60 1.04
C GLY A 371 8.22 12.54 0.99
N TRP A 372 8.79 11.35 0.78
CA TRP A 372 10.24 11.10 0.71
C TRP A 372 10.56 9.88 -0.15
N LEU A 373 11.86 9.65 -0.35
CA LEU A 373 12.44 8.48 -0.99
C LEU A 373 13.30 7.73 0.03
N ALA A 374 13.58 6.45 -0.19
CA ALA A 374 14.50 5.68 0.63
C ALA A 374 15.97 5.84 0.19
N ALA A 375 16.21 6.15 -1.10
CA ALA A 375 17.51 6.44 -1.68
C ALA A 375 17.35 7.45 -2.82
N ASP A 376 18.44 7.86 -3.46
CA ASP A 376 18.36 8.84 -4.55
C ASP A 376 17.76 8.24 -5.83
N SER A 377 17.13 9.09 -6.64
CA SER A 377 16.44 8.74 -7.88
C SER A 377 16.95 9.56 -9.05
N PRO A 378 16.98 8.99 -10.29
CA PRO A 378 17.22 9.75 -11.50
C PRO A 378 16.12 10.78 -11.85
N LEU A 379 14.93 10.66 -11.25
CA LEU A 379 13.89 11.68 -11.44
C LEU A 379 14.37 13.03 -10.92
N PRO A 380 14.32 14.10 -11.74
CA PRO A 380 14.75 15.43 -11.30
C PRO A 380 14.09 15.84 -9.98
N PRO A 381 14.84 16.39 -9.00
CA PRO A 381 14.31 16.72 -7.68
C PRO A 381 13.06 17.60 -7.70
N GLU A 382 12.96 18.55 -8.62
CA GLU A 382 11.83 19.47 -8.77
C GLU A 382 10.55 18.80 -9.25
N LYS A 383 10.63 17.58 -9.78
CA LYS A 383 9.49 16.79 -10.24
C LYS A 383 8.97 15.80 -9.22
N ARG A 384 9.71 15.58 -8.12
CA ARG A 384 9.39 14.55 -7.12
C ARG A 384 8.23 14.98 -6.22
N ALA A 385 7.32 14.06 -5.93
CA ALA A 385 6.18 14.29 -5.02
C ALA A 385 6.62 14.19 -3.54
N VAL A 386 7.58 15.01 -3.15
CA VAL A 386 8.11 15.10 -1.79
C VAL A 386 7.39 16.15 -0.96
N ARG A 387 7.59 16.12 0.38
CA ARG A 387 6.91 17.04 1.32
C ARG A 387 7.03 18.52 0.96
N ASP A 388 8.19 18.98 0.55
CA ASP A 388 8.42 20.39 0.21
C ASP A 388 7.65 20.84 -1.05
N HIS A 389 7.13 19.90 -1.83
CA HIS A 389 6.34 20.15 -3.04
C HIS A 389 4.82 19.99 -2.85
N VAL A 390 4.36 19.77 -1.64
CA VAL A 390 2.91 19.58 -1.34
C VAL A 390 2.07 20.77 -1.80
N GLY A 391 2.62 21.97 -1.80
CA GLY A 391 1.97 23.17 -2.35
C GLY A 391 1.62 23.08 -3.84
N GLN A 392 2.22 22.14 -4.59
CA GLN A 392 1.94 21.86 -6.00
C GLN A 392 0.96 20.68 -6.16
N MET A 393 0.50 20.07 -5.06
CA MET A 393 -0.37 18.89 -5.03
C MET A 393 -1.61 19.17 -4.18
N GLU A 394 -2.53 19.96 -4.72
CA GLU A 394 -3.77 20.30 -4.03
C GLU A 394 -4.57 19.04 -3.64
N GLY A 395 -5.03 18.99 -2.39
CA GLY A 395 -5.84 17.88 -1.88
C GLY A 395 -5.05 16.58 -1.62
N ILE A 396 -3.73 16.62 -1.63
CA ILE A 396 -2.87 15.50 -1.28
C ILE A 396 -2.08 15.83 0.00
N ALA A 397 -2.09 14.91 0.96
CA ALA A 397 -1.40 15.07 2.23
C ALA A 397 -0.12 14.21 2.29
N VAL A 398 0.76 14.56 3.22
CA VAL A 398 1.97 13.78 3.51
C VAL A 398 2.14 13.56 5.00
N PHE A 399 2.82 12.49 5.37
CA PHE A 399 3.25 12.26 6.74
C PHE A 399 4.20 13.37 7.22
N CYS A 400 3.94 13.88 8.42
CA CYS A 400 4.78 14.89 9.06
C CYS A 400 5.82 14.21 9.94
N ASP A 401 6.97 13.85 9.37
CA ASP A 401 8.07 13.21 10.07
C ASP A 401 8.80 14.17 11.05
N ASP A 402 8.77 15.48 10.79
CA ASP A 402 9.16 16.49 11.77
C ASP A 402 8.42 16.34 13.10
N PHE A 403 7.10 16.17 13.04
CA PHE A 403 6.26 15.95 14.22
C PHE A 403 6.59 14.64 14.94
N ARG A 404 6.68 13.53 14.20
CA ARG A 404 7.01 12.21 14.77
C ARG A 404 8.28 12.26 15.60
N ASP A 405 9.36 12.69 14.99
CA ASP A 405 10.67 12.65 15.64
C ASP A 405 10.84 13.75 16.69
N ALA A 406 10.14 14.87 16.55
CA ALA A 406 10.12 15.90 17.58
C ALA A 406 9.40 15.47 18.85
N VAL A 407 8.25 14.81 18.72
CA VAL A 407 7.41 14.45 19.86
C VAL A 407 7.97 13.24 20.61
N ARG A 408 8.27 12.14 19.89
CA ARG A 408 8.70 10.88 20.53
C ARG A 408 10.21 10.67 20.59
N GLY A 409 10.99 11.37 19.76
CA GLY A 409 12.43 11.18 19.58
C GLY A 409 12.80 10.63 18.22
N SER A 410 14.06 10.86 17.81
CA SER A 410 14.57 10.55 16.48
C SER A 410 14.40 9.08 16.09
N THR A 411 13.97 8.86 14.87
CA THR A 411 13.94 7.53 14.23
C THR A 411 15.37 7.02 13.92
N PHE A 412 16.32 7.93 13.71
CA PHE A 412 17.70 7.60 13.33
C PHE A 412 18.66 7.50 14.50
N ASP A 413 18.22 7.85 15.71
CA ASP A 413 18.95 7.67 16.96
C ASP A 413 17.98 7.05 17.99
N GLU A 414 18.14 5.76 18.21
CA GLU A 414 17.21 4.98 19.05
C GLU A 414 17.19 5.43 20.51
N HIS A 415 18.28 6.03 20.99
CA HIS A 415 18.41 6.50 22.38
C HIS A 415 18.04 7.98 22.54
N ALA A 416 17.81 8.71 21.47
CA ALA A 416 17.46 10.13 21.54
C ALA A 416 16.03 10.35 22.06
N CYS A 417 15.93 11.17 23.12
CA CYS A 417 14.65 11.64 23.64
C CYS A 417 13.97 12.63 22.68
N GLY A 418 12.64 12.61 22.66
CA GLY A 418 11.83 13.65 22.04
C GLY A 418 11.37 14.70 23.06
N TYR A 419 10.53 15.61 22.61
CA TYR A 419 9.94 16.66 23.43
C TYR A 419 9.23 16.08 24.68
N ALA A 420 8.38 15.07 24.46
CA ALA A 420 7.61 14.45 25.53
C ALA A 420 8.44 13.70 26.55
N SER A 421 9.63 13.25 26.17
CA SER A 421 10.56 12.53 27.05
C SER A 421 11.73 13.38 27.57
N GLY A 422 11.64 14.70 27.44
CA GLY A 422 12.52 15.66 28.11
C GLY A 422 13.44 16.49 27.24
N ASN A 423 13.56 16.24 25.93
CA ASN A 423 14.36 17.06 25.03
C ASN A 423 13.53 18.25 24.48
N ILE A 424 13.15 19.15 25.35
CA ILE A 424 12.29 20.28 25.03
C ILE A 424 12.99 21.26 24.09
N GLY A 425 14.22 21.67 24.43
CA GLY A 425 14.94 22.70 23.68
C GLY A 425 15.29 22.31 22.24
N GLY A 426 15.63 21.05 22.00
CA GLY A 426 15.99 20.54 20.68
C GLY A 426 14.82 20.31 19.74
N HIS A 427 13.58 20.24 20.27
CA HIS A 427 12.39 19.86 19.49
C HIS A 427 11.26 20.88 19.53
N TYR A 428 11.50 22.05 20.06
CA TYR A 428 10.49 23.09 20.26
C TYR A 428 9.83 23.56 18.96
N GLU A 429 10.64 23.88 17.95
CA GLU A 429 10.12 24.37 16.66
C GLU A 429 9.41 23.29 15.85
N PRO A 430 9.94 22.07 15.68
CA PRO A 430 9.22 21.05 14.93
C PRO A 430 7.94 20.57 15.63
N VAL A 431 7.83 20.63 16.96
CA VAL A 431 6.55 20.39 17.67
C VAL A 431 5.52 21.45 17.31
N LYS A 432 5.90 22.75 17.36
CA LYS A 432 5.00 23.84 16.93
C LYS A 432 4.57 23.68 15.48
N PHE A 433 5.50 23.32 14.60
CA PHE A 433 5.22 23.07 13.19
C PHE A 433 4.15 21.99 12.99
N GLY A 434 4.28 20.87 13.69
CA GLY A 434 3.25 19.81 13.66
C GLY A 434 1.92 20.24 14.26
N ILE A 435 1.93 20.99 15.37
CA ILE A 435 0.70 21.50 16.01
C ILE A 435 -0.13 22.36 15.05
N VAL A 436 0.52 23.17 14.21
CA VAL A 436 -0.19 24.00 13.22
C VAL A 436 -0.45 23.26 11.89
N GLY A 437 -0.21 21.95 11.82
CA GLY A 437 -0.46 21.15 10.63
C GLY A 437 0.41 21.54 9.43
N ALA A 438 1.69 21.83 9.68
CA ALA A 438 2.68 22.21 8.66
C ALA A 438 2.30 23.44 7.82
N THR A 439 1.40 24.26 8.32
CA THR A 439 0.97 25.51 7.68
C THR A 439 1.88 26.69 8.07
N GLN A 440 1.78 27.77 7.30
CA GLN A 440 2.45 29.03 7.64
C GLN A 440 1.94 29.59 8.96
N HIS A 441 2.82 29.84 9.92
CA HIS A 441 2.47 30.42 11.20
C HIS A 441 3.59 31.36 11.70
N PRO A 442 3.25 32.56 12.23
CA PRO A 442 4.26 33.55 12.63
C PRO A 442 5.10 33.15 13.84
N GLN A 443 4.67 32.17 14.63
CA GLN A 443 5.40 31.69 15.81
C GLN A 443 6.30 30.48 15.54
N VAL A 444 6.41 30.03 14.29
CA VAL A 444 7.28 28.91 13.90
C VAL A 444 8.52 29.46 13.22
N ASP A 445 9.69 29.09 13.76
CA ASP A 445 10.97 29.29 13.08
C ASP A 445 11.31 28.06 12.24
N TYR A 446 11.15 28.21 10.93
CA TYR A 446 11.38 27.11 9.97
C TYR A 446 12.87 26.69 9.86
N ASN A 447 13.81 27.52 10.36
CA ASN A 447 15.21 27.12 10.43
C ASN A 447 15.49 26.10 11.54
N GLY A 448 14.58 25.96 12.50
CA GLY A 448 14.68 25.02 13.61
C GLY A 448 13.99 23.68 13.35
N LEU A 449 13.50 23.40 12.13
CA LEU A 449 12.88 22.14 11.77
C LEU A 449 13.90 21.02 11.57
N LEU A 450 13.44 19.76 11.61
CA LEU A 450 14.31 18.60 11.49
C LEU A 450 14.54 18.19 10.03
N TYR A 451 13.49 18.15 9.23
CA TYR A 451 13.50 17.64 7.85
C TYR A 451 12.90 18.61 6.84
N SER A 452 11.85 19.31 7.20
CA SER A 452 11.24 20.35 6.37
C SER A 452 12.00 21.65 6.47
N SER A 453 11.96 22.46 5.41
CA SER A 453 12.58 23.79 5.37
C SER A 453 11.57 24.91 5.16
N VAL A 454 10.33 24.55 4.85
CA VAL A 454 9.23 25.46 4.49
C VAL A 454 7.91 24.98 5.09
N PRO A 455 6.93 25.87 5.29
CA PRO A 455 5.56 25.47 5.54
C PRO A 455 4.97 24.90 4.24
N TYR A 456 4.84 23.59 4.15
CA TYR A 456 4.44 22.95 2.90
C TYR A 456 2.91 22.85 2.72
N ALA A 457 2.14 22.89 3.80
CA ALA A 457 0.70 22.68 3.74
C ALA A 457 -0.05 24.00 3.52
N ALA A 458 -0.95 24.02 2.54
CA ALA A 458 -1.89 25.12 2.34
C ALA A 458 -3.05 25.08 3.37
N ALA A 459 -3.37 23.86 3.84
CA ALA A 459 -4.33 23.61 4.91
C ALA A 459 -3.79 22.51 5.83
N PRO A 460 -4.16 22.49 7.12
CA PRO A 460 -3.70 21.47 8.06
C PRO A 460 -4.03 20.04 7.63
N SER A 461 -5.08 19.84 6.85
CA SER A 461 -5.45 18.52 6.31
C SER A 461 -4.44 17.95 5.30
N GLN A 462 -3.43 18.69 4.88
CA GLN A 462 -2.31 18.19 4.08
C GLN A 462 -1.14 17.67 4.91
N ALA A 463 -1.24 17.71 6.24
CA ALA A 463 -0.27 17.13 7.15
C ALA A 463 -0.91 15.96 7.92
N VAL A 464 -0.36 14.77 7.76
CA VAL A 464 -0.71 13.60 8.56
C VAL A 464 0.27 13.52 9.72
N ASN A 465 -0.21 13.85 10.91
CA ASN A 465 0.58 13.79 12.13
C ASN A 465 0.56 12.37 12.69
N PHE A 466 1.71 11.85 13.03
CA PHE A 466 1.86 10.50 13.57
C PHE A 466 3.05 10.43 14.54
N VAL A 467 3.06 9.43 15.40
CA VAL A 467 4.15 9.18 16.35
C VAL A 467 4.76 7.80 16.18
N ALA A 468 4.03 6.88 15.55
CA ALA A 468 4.52 5.57 15.11
C ALA A 468 3.74 5.10 13.88
N SER A 469 4.31 4.18 13.12
CA SER A 469 3.66 3.42 12.05
C SER A 469 4.17 1.97 12.11
N HIS A 470 3.84 1.15 11.09
CA HIS A 470 4.43 -0.19 10.97
C HIS A 470 5.97 -0.14 10.87
N ASP A 471 6.52 0.91 10.26
CA ASP A 471 7.98 1.13 10.15
C ASP A 471 8.58 1.71 11.44
N GLY A 472 9.69 1.14 11.86
CA GLY A 472 10.43 1.59 13.03
C GLY A 472 9.83 1.07 14.34
N TYR A 473 10.31 1.63 15.45
CA TYR A 473 9.88 1.25 16.77
C TYR A 473 8.44 1.69 17.04
N THR A 474 7.72 0.89 17.84
CA THR A 474 6.49 1.36 18.49
C THR A 474 6.81 2.50 19.45
N VAL A 475 5.81 3.26 19.87
CA VAL A 475 6.02 4.32 20.87
C VAL A 475 6.70 3.75 22.13
N ILE A 476 6.21 2.64 22.65
CA ILE A 476 6.73 2.03 23.88
C ILE A 476 8.13 1.47 23.70
N ASP A 477 8.42 0.78 22.60
CA ASP A 477 9.77 0.31 22.31
C ASP A 477 10.76 1.48 22.21
N LYS A 478 10.36 2.57 21.54
CA LYS A 478 11.18 3.79 21.46
C LYS A 478 11.42 4.42 22.85
N LEU A 479 10.39 4.52 23.65
CA LEU A 479 10.51 5.10 25.00
C LEU A 479 11.40 4.25 25.91
N ARG A 480 11.30 2.91 25.84
CA ARG A 480 12.18 2.01 26.62
C ARG A 480 13.66 2.17 26.27
N LEU A 481 13.97 2.54 25.02
CA LEU A 481 15.35 2.80 24.59
C LEU A 481 15.85 4.20 24.99
N SER A 482 14.98 5.19 25.03
CA SER A 482 15.36 6.59 25.22
C SER A 482 15.19 7.09 26.67
N VAL A 483 14.21 6.59 27.40
CA VAL A 483 13.96 6.96 28.79
C VAL A 483 14.82 6.10 29.71
N THR A 484 15.67 6.72 30.52
CA THR A 484 16.63 6.05 31.40
C THR A 484 16.45 6.47 32.84
N GLY A 485 16.96 5.66 33.78
CA GLY A 485 16.90 5.93 35.19
C GLY A 485 16.14 4.85 35.97
N ASP A 486 16.20 4.92 37.32
CA ASP A 486 15.65 3.89 38.19
C ASP A 486 14.12 3.76 38.13
N ARG A 487 13.43 4.79 37.63
CA ARG A 487 11.96 4.84 37.49
C ARG A 487 11.51 4.87 36.05
N ALA A 488 12.38 4.51 35.11
CA ALA A 488 12.07 4.64 33.66
C ALA A 488 10.76 3.93 33.30
N GLU A 489 10.52 2.71 33.75
CA GLU A 489 9.30 1.95 33.42
C GLU A 489 8.02 2.61 34.00
N GLU A 490 8.09 3.25 35.17
CA GLU A 490 6.96 3.99 35.74
C GLU A 490 6.62 5.28 35.00
N GLU A 491 7.58 5.83 34.26
CA GLU A 491 7.42 7.08 33.53
C GLU A 491 6.83 6.85 32.11
N LEU A 492 6.83 5.63 31.59
CA LEU A 492 6.40 5.33 30.22
C LEU A 492 4.94 5.74 29.98
N LEU A 493 4.02 5.36 30.84
CA LEU A 493 2.59 5.65 30.68
C LEU A 493 2.29 7.16 30.73
N PRO A 494 2.81 7.95 31.68
CA PRO A 494 2.64 9.41 31.67
C PRO A 494 3.21 10.08 30.41
N ILE A 495 4.36 9.64 29.92
CA ILE A 495 4.98 10.17 28.70
C ILE A 495 4.13 9.80 27.49
N ASP A 496 3.66 8.57 27.40
CA ASP A 496 2.80 8.09 26.31
C ASP A 496 1.48 8.86 26.26
N LYS A 497 0.84 9.12 27.41
CA LYS A 497 -0.33 9.99 27.49
C LYS A 497 -0.06 11.41 26.99
N LEU A 498 1.11 11.98 27.31
CA LEU A 498 1.50 13.30 26.81
C LEU A 498 1.70 13.27 25.27
N ILE A 499 2.37 12.24 24.75
CA ILE A 499 2.57 12.04 23.30
C ILE A 499 1.21 12.05 22.57
N HIS A 500 0.27 11.23 23.03
CA HIS A 500 -1.04 11.13 22.38
C HIS A 500 -1.92 12.37 22.60
N THR A 501 -1.77 13.05 23.73
CA THR A 501 -2.42 14.35 23.94
C THR A 501 -1.96 15.37 22.91
N ILE A 502 -0.66 15.47 22.67
CA ILE A 502 -0.11 16.38 21.65
C ILE A 502 -0.61 15.97 20.26
N LEU A 503 -0.58 14.68 19.93
CA LEU A 503 -1.04 14.17 18.64
C LEU A 503 -2.51 14.50 18.37
N LEU A 504 -3.39 14.20 19.32
CA LEU A 504 -4.83 14.28 19.13
C LEU A 504 -5.39 15.70 19.28
N THR A 505 -4.62 16.63 19.85
CA THR A 505 -5.02 18.05 20.00
C THR A 505 -4.34 18.98 18.98
N ALA A 506 -3.39 18.49 18.20
CA ALA A 506 -2.77 19.23 17.11
C ALA A 506 -3.75 19.41 15.93
N GLN A 507 -3.51 20.43 15.10
CA GLN A 507 -4.12 20.55 13.79
C GLN A 507 -3.59 19.43 12.88
N GLY A 508 -4.22 19.26 11.72
CA GLY A 508 -3.82 18.18 10.79
C GLY A 508 -4.66 16.91 10.99
N VAL A 509 -4.25 15.84 10.33
CA VAL A 509 -4.94 14.55 10.38
C VAL A 509 -4.14 13.61 11.28
N PRO A 510 -4.70 13.18 12.43
CA PRO A 510 -4.01 12.25 13.31
C PRO A 510 -4.01 10.83 12.73
N PHE A 511 -2.90 10.15 12.92
CA PHE A 511 -2.67 8.78 12.50
C PHE A 511 -2.23 7.96 13.71
N ILE A 512 -2.93 6.85 13.94
CA ILE A 512 -2.69 5.93 15.05
C ILE A 512 -2.33 4.56 14.47
N ARG A 513 -1.23 3.98 14.92
CA ARG A 513 -0.88 2.61 14.62
C ARG A 513 -1.67 1.67 15.55
N ALA A 514 -2.18 0.55 15.01
CA ALA A 514 -2.92 -0.42 15.81
C ALA A 514 -2.14 -0.90 17.04
N GLY A 515 -2.76 -0.81 18.19
CA GLY A 515 -2.17 -1.15 19.49
C GLY A 515 -1.51 0.03 20.22
N GLU A 516 -1.26 1.15 19.53
CA GLU A 516 -0.68 2.35 20.14
C GLU A 516 -1.54 2.89 21.28
N GLU A 517 -2.85 2.75 21.17
CA GLU A 517 -3.85 3.14 22.14
C GLU A 517 -3.85 2.30 23.44
N MET A 518 -3.05 1.25 23.49
CA MET A 518 -2.96 0.36 24.67
C MET A 518 -1.52 -0.09 24.98
N MET A 519 -0.54 0.72 24.60
CA MET A 519 0.88 0.48 24.88
C MET A 519 1.45 -0.81 24.25
N GLN A 520 0.96 -1.19 23.08
CA GLN A 520 1.49 -2.36 22.36
C GLN A 520 2.95 -2.15 21.94
N ASP A 521 3.81 -3.11 22.27
CA ASP A 521 5.17 -3.18 21.76
C ASP A 521 5.33 -4.20 20.62
N LYS A 522 6.52 -4.26 20.04
CA LYS A 522 6.99 -5.33 19.15
C LYS A 522 8.28 -5.96 19.67
N GLN A 523 8.42 -6.05 20.97
CA GLN A 523 9.57 -6.68 21.66
C GLN A 523 10.91 -6.05 21.24
N GLY A 524 10.91 -4.74 20.93
CA GLY A 524 12.10 -4.01 20.49
C GLY A 524 12.51 -4.22 19.04
N GLU A 525 11.68 -4.88 18.21
CA GLU A 525 11.98 -5.11 16.80
C GLU A 525 11.54 -3.90 15.93
N PRO A 526 12.47 -3.13 15.37
CA PRO A 526 12.13 -1.95 14.56
C PRO A 526 11.73 -2.29 13.13
N ASN A 527 12.03 -3.49 12.64
CA ASN A 527 11.78 -3.89 11.26
C ASN A 527 11.17 -5.29 11.19
N SER A 528 9.92 -5.39 11.61
CA SER A 528 9.22 -6.65 11.82
C SER A 528 8.51 -7.19 10.56
N PHE A 529 8.88 -6.73 9.35
CA PHE A 529 8.14 -7.00 8.11
C PHE A 529 7.92 -8.49 7.79
N ARG A 530 8.78 -9.36 8.30
CA ARG A 530 8.69 -10.83 8.18
C ARG A 530 8.89 -11.56 9.52
N SER A 531 8.79 -10.83 10.62
CA SER A 531 8.83 -11.44 11.95
C SER A 531 7.58 -12.29 12.18
N PRO A 532 7.64 -13.33 13.02
CA PRO A 532 6.47 -14.20 13.25
C PRO A 532 5.33 -13.46 13.95
N ASP A 533 4.14 -14.06 13.91
CA ASP A 533 2.94 -13.52 14.56
C ASP A 533 3.18 -13.17 16.04
N ALA A 534 3.94 -13.96 16.76
CA ALA A 534 4.25 -13.71 18.17
C ALA A 534 4.90 -12.34 18.46
N VAL A 535 5.63 -11.77 17.48
CA VAL A 535 6.21 -10.42 17.57
C VAL A 535 5.20 -9.37 17.13
N ASN A 536 4.45 -9.66 16.08
CA ASN A 536 3.60 -8.68 15.39
C ASN A 536 2.17 -8.58 15.93
N GLN A 537 1.62 -9.68 16.48
CA GLN A 537 0.23 -9.72 16.95
C GLN A 537 -0.05 -8.76 18.09
N ILE A 538 -1.24 -8.18 18.09
CA ILE A 538 -1.72 -7.37 19.20
C ILE A 538 -1.96 -8.26 20.42
N ASP A 539 -1.43 -7.86 21.57
CA ASP A 539 -1.77 -8.43 22.87
C ASP A 539 -3.04 -7.74 23.39
N TRP A 540 -4.17 -8.39 23.21
CA TRP A 540 -5.47 -7.83 23.58
C TRP A 540 -5.67 -7.68 25.10
N ALA A 541 -4.88 -8.35 25.92
CA ALA A 541 -4.90 -8.18 27.38
C ALA A 541 -4.50 -6.76 27.79
N LEU A 542 -3.65 -6.09 27.00
CA LEU A 542 -3.19 -4.72 27.25
C LEU A 542 -4.33 -3.69 27.30
N LYS A 543 -5.45 -3.94 26.61
CA LYS A 543 -6.60 -3.03 26.64
C LYS A 543 -7.17 -2.86 28.05
N ALA A 544 -7.38 -3.97 28.76
CA ALA A 544 -7.84 -3.93 30.15
C ALA A 544 -6.77 -3.38 31.10
N GLU A 545 -5.50 -3.74 30.87
CA GLU A 545 -4.37 -3.28 31.70
C GLU A 545 -4.16 -1.76 31.59
N HIS A 546 -4.29 -1.22 30.36
CA HIS A 546 -4.05 0.19 30.08
C HIS A 546 -5.32 0.95 29.70
N ARG A 547 -6.45 0.57 30.29
CA ARG A 547 -7.74 1.18 30.02
C ARG A 547 -7.73 2.72 30.16
N GLY A 548 -6.98 3.23 31.12
CA GLY A 548 -6.86 4.67 31.33
C GLY A 548 -6.03 5.43 30.28
N LEU A 549 -5.31 4.75 29.40
CA LEU A 549 -4.71 5.35 28.20
C LEU A 549 -5.73 5.33 27.06
N PHE A 550 -6.42 4.20 26.89
CA PHE A 550 -7.43 4.01 25.85
C PHE A 550 -8.56 5.04 25.95
N ASP A 551 -9.11 5.27 27.16
CA ASP A 551 -10.17 6.24 27.42
C ASP A 551 -9.73 7.69 27.22
#